data_be3e677ea40011a51cc96bffb4033d04
#
_entry.id   be3e677ea40011a51cc96bffb4033d04
#
_cell.length_a   1.000
_cell.length_b   1.000
_cell.length_c   1.000
_cell.angle_alpha   90.00
_cell.angle_beta   90.00
_cell.angle_gamma   90.00
#
_symmetry.space_group_name_H-M   'P 1'
#
loop_
_entity.id
_entity.type
_entity.pdbx_description
1 polymer ?
#
loop_
_entity_poly.entity_id
_entity_poly.type
_entity_poly.pdbx_seq_one_letter_code
_entity_poly.pdbx_strand_id
1 'polypeptide(L)'
;MFVRKKKNRSGSVSVQIIKKINRVNKVVKTIGSSKDPDEVDRLFQKGLYELPRLFGPTLFDDIREPDISELSNDNIRVVGPELVFGKIFDHIGFDVINDRLFRDLCTSRITHPGSKLELSKYLRENNREEISEDRIYYFMDRLNTKHKRQVEEISFGHTKKILGGDVGVVFYDMTTIYFESNQSDDFKQPGFSKEGKHQHPQIYLGLLVGKNGYPIGYDVFEGSIHEGHTLIPVLKRFEKRFNLQKPIVVADAGLLSTKNIGALKENQYNFILGARIKNESEKVKKQILRFTLQDGQIQKIIKKDNTKLFISYSQQRAKKDAFNREKGLKRLEKSLRAGRLTKSNINNRGYNKYLQLEGEVKIKIDYEKFENDQKWDGLKGYITNTDLTGKEVIDSYNNLWLIEKAFRISKTDLKIRPIYHRLQERIEAHICISFVSYLLFKEFERVLAQSSVNVSINQAIKQINKMHEVVYQYPNGKNRRVLLKNNPTQEQIMEVIKKEF
;
A
#
# COMPACT_ATOMS: atom_id res chain seq x y z
N MET A 1 13.65 -59.84 9.34
CA MET A 1 12.21 -59.83 9.63
C MET A 1 11.42 -59.78 8.33
N PHE A 2 10.15 -60.18 8.31
CA PHE A 2 9.29 -60.14 7.14
C PHE A 2 7.82 -60.04 7.57
N VAL A 3 6.95 -59.52 6.71
CA VAL A 3 5.51 -59.49 6.95
C VAL A 3 4.88 -60.77 6.44
N ARG A 4 3.96 -61.35 7.22
CA ARG A 4 3.28 -62.58 6.91
C ARG A 4 1.78 -62.43 7.05
N LYS A 5 1.00 -62.96 6.08
CA LYS A 5 -0.44 -63.20 6.21
C LYS A 5 -0.66 -64.59 6.80
N LYS A 6 -1.41 -64.73 7.90
CA LYS A 6 -1.72 -66.01 8.54
C LYS A 6 -3.21 -66.20 8.66
N LYS A 7 -3.74 -67.29 8.07
CA LYS A 7 -5.17 -67.67 8.21
C LYS A 7 -5.41 -68.16 9.66
N ASN A 8 -6.45 -67.68 10.28
CA ASN A 8 -6.91 -68.08 11.61
C ASN A 8 -8.04 -69.10 11.50
N ARG A 9 -8.27 -69.85 12.57
CA ARG A 9 -9.39 -70.84 12.67
C ARG A 9 -10.78 -70.18 12.54
N SER A 10 -10.87 -68.88 12.84
CA SER A 10 -12.09 -68.07 12.73
C SER A 10 -12.40 -67.66 11.31
N GLY A 11 -11.59 -68.02 10.32
CA GLY A 11 -11.73 -67.61 8.91
C GLY A 11 -11.16 -66.19 8.64
N SER A 12 -10.66 -65.45 9.65
CA SER A 12 -9.95 -64.19 9.45
C SER A 12 -8.49 -64.44 9.05
N VAL A 13 -7.86 -63.39 8.44
CA VAL A 13 -6.44 -63.39 8.12
C VAL A 13 -5.73 -62.35 9.01
N SER A 14 -4.77 -62.78 9.80
CA SER A 14 -3.91 -61.87 10.57
C SER A 14 -2.66 -61.52 9.79
N VAL A 15 -2.31 -60.23 9.83
CA VAL A 15 -1.03 -59.70 9.31
C VAL A 15 -0.06 -59.51 10.48
N GLN A 16 1.09 -60.12 10.36
CA GLN A 16 2.10 -60.19 11.44
C GLN A 16 3.50 -59.90 10.92
N ILE A 17 4.30 -59.18 11.69
CA ILE A 17 5.74 -59.04 11.47
C ILE A 17 6.46 -60.16 12.25
N ILE A 18 7.25 -60.92 11.53
CA ILE A 18 7.93 -62.14 12.00
C ILE A 18 9.44 -61.90 11.98
N LYS A 19 10.10 -62.32 13.04
CA LYS A 19 11.56 -62.46 13.11
C LYS A 19 11.93 -63.94 13.20
N LYS A 20 12.83 -64.38 12.33
CA LYS A 20 13.35 -65.75 12.37
C LYS A 20 14.58 -65.82 13.35
N ILE A 21 14.45 -66.54 14.41
CA ILE A 21 15.52 -66.76 15.44
C ILE A 21 15.73 -68.22 15.56
N ASN A 22 16.95 -68.71 15.38
CA ASN A 22 17.34 -70.16 15.46
C ASN A 22 16.39 -71.04 14.64
N ARG A 23 16.08 -70.64 13.39
CA ARG A 23 15.16 -71.31 12.47
C ARG A 23 13.70 -71.32 12.91
N VAL A 24 13.31 -70.68 14.04
CA VAL A 24 11.95 -70.59 14.56
C VAL A 24 11.39 -69.18 14.26
N ASN A 25 10.14 -69.14 13.75
CA ASN A 25 9.47 -67.89 13.49
C ASN A 25 8.81 -67.33 14.77
N LYS A 26 9.31 -66.20 15.27
CA LYS A 26 8.71 -65.49 16.42
C LYS A 26 7.94 -64.28 15.89
N VAL A 27 6.71 -64.06 16.41
CA VAL A 27 5.91 -62.88 16.10
C VAL A 27 6.49 -61.71 16.90
N VAL A 28 6.91 -60.65 16.18
CA VAL A 28 7.40 -59.41 16.77
C VAL A 28 6.23 -58.44 17.02
N LYS A 29 5.35 -58.34 16.03
CA LYS A 29 4.16 -57.46 16.11
C LYS A 29 3.03 -58.02 15.27
N THR A 30 1.80 -57.94 15.77
CA THR A 30 0.57 -58.15 14.95
C THR A 30 0.04 -56.82 14.53
N ILE A 31 -0.11 -56.60 13.21
CA ILE A 31 -0.61 -55.33 12.65
C ILE A 31 -2.12 -55.25 12.75
N GLY A 32 -2.80 -56.36 12.49
CA GLY A 32 -4.25 -56.49 12.58
C GLY A 32 -4.76 -57.77 12.01
N SER A 33 -6.07 -57.99 12.02
CA SER A 33 -6.71 -59.14 11.36
C SER A 33 -8.08 -58.74 10.82
N SER A 34 -8.45 -59.23 9.62
CA SER A 34 -9.76 -58.99 9.03
C SER A 34 -10.21 -60.23 8.24
N LYS A 35 -11.53 -60.31 7.95
CA LYS A 35 -12.11 -61.27 6.99
C LYS A 35 -12.23 -60.66 5.59
N ASP A 36 -12.16 -59.32 5.49
CA ASP A 36 -12.22 -58.56 4.24
C ASP A 36 -10.86 -58.62 3.55
N PRO A 37 -10.78 -59.14 2.29
CA PRO A 37 -9.54 -59.19 1.53
C PRO A 37 -8.87 -57.79 1.33
N ASP A 38 -9.63 -56.75 1.08
CA ASP A 38 -9.14 -55.41 0.82
C ASP A 38 -8.55 -54.80 2.09
N GLU A 39 -9.14 -55.06 3.25
CA GLU A 39 -8.63 -54.64 4.54
C GLU A 39 -7.36 -55.44 4.93
N VAL A 40 -7.28 -56.73 4.62
CA VAL A 40 -6.08 -57.55 4.79
C VAL A 40 -4.92 -57.02 3.94
N ASP A 41 -5.18 -56.57 2.74
CA ASP A 41 -4.14 -55.95 1.90
C ASP A 41 -3.68 -54.60 2.43
N ARG A 42 -4.57 -53.75 2.92
CA ARG A 42 -4.21 -52.50 3.64
C ARG A 42 -3.33 -52.81 4.88
N LEU A 43 -3.72 -53.79 5.68
CA LEU A 43 -2.93 -54.21 6.83
C LEU A 43 -1.57 -54.80 6.43
N PHE A 44 -1.47 -55.46 5.29
CA PHE A 44 -0.21 -55.99 4.78
C PHE A 44 0.72 -54.85 4.32
N GLN A 45 0.21 -53.89 3.60
CA GLN A 45 0.97 -52.67 3.25
C GLN A 45 1.44 -51.91 4.49
N LYS A 46 0.56 -51.75 5.49
CA LYS A 46 0.92 -51.18 6.80
C LYS A 46 2.03 -51.96 7.48
N GLY A 47 2.00 -53.27 7.40
CA GLY A 47 3.05 -54.15 7.97
C GLY A 47 4.40 -54.00 7.24
N LEU A 48 4.38 -53.83 5.90
CA LEU A 48 5.58 -53.56 5.12
C LEU A 48 6.17 -52.19 5.47
N TYR A 49 5.32 -51.21 5.73
CA TYR A 49 5.70 -49.85 6.14
C TYR A 49 6.32 -49.83 7.56
N GLU A 50 5.76 -50.58 8.51
CA GLU A 50 6.27 -50.65 9.88
C GLU A 50 7.54 -51.56 10.02
N LEU A 51 7.74 -52.48 9.11
CA LEU A 51 8.84 -53.43 9.15
C LEU A 51 10.22 -52.77 9.25
N PRO A 52 10.58 -51.76 8.47
CA PRO A 52 11.87 -51.09 8.56
C PRO A 52 12.08 -50.39 9.91
N ARG A 53 11.03 -49.82 10.50
CA ARG A 53 11.10 -49.11 11.79
C ARG A 53 11.48 -50.00 12.96
N LEU A 54 11.32 -51.33 12.84
CA LEU A 54 11.68 -52.31 13.85
C LEU A 54 13.14 -52.75 13.78
N PHE A 55 13.88 -52.32 12.74
CA PHE A 55 15.32 -52.60 12.62
C PHE A 55 16.21 -51.59 13.37
N GLY A 56 15.62 -50.50 13.91
CA GLY A 56 16.38 -49.37 14.43
C GLY A 56 16.93 -48.47 13.31
N PRO A 57 17.50 -47.31 13.63
CA PRO A 57 18.03 -46.38 12.65
C PRO A 57 19.14 -47.04 11.82
N THR A 58 18.98 -47.04 10.50
CA THR A 58 19.98 -47.50 9.54
C THR A 58 20.73 -46.30 8.96
N LEU A 59 21.96 -46.50 8.44
CA LEU A 59 22.72 -45.48 7.71
C LEU A 59 21.96 -44.81 6.53
N PHE A 60 20.86 -45.43 6.08
CA PHE A 60 20.02 -44.96 4.97
C PHE A 60 18.72 -44.29 5.44
N ASP A 61 18.45 -44.20 6.74
CA ASP A 61 17.22 -43.55 7.26
C ASP A 61 17.23 -42.03 7.01
N ASP A 62 18.41 -41.43 6.82
CA ASP A 62 18.58 -40.05 6.40
C ASP A 62 18.12 -39.77 4.95
N ILE A 63 17.87 -40.82 4.15
CA ILE A 63 17.56 -40.73 2.70
C ILE A 63 16.07 -41.02 2.43
N ARG A 64 15.33 -41.51 3.41
CA ARG A 64 13.90 -41.81 3.21
C ARG A 64 13.10 -40.51 3.05
N GLU A 65 12.49 -40.34 1.88
CA GLU A 65 11.46 -39.36 1.75
C GLU A 65 10.29 -39.69 2.70
N PRO A 66 9.71 -38.67 3.38
CA PRO A 66 8.58 -38.90 4.26
C PRO A 66 7.40 -39.41 3.42
N ASP A 67 6.62 -40.31 4.02
CA ASP A 67 5.37 -40.74 3.41
C ASP A 67 4.41 -39.57 3.36
N ILE A 68 3.87 -39.29 2.16
CA ILE A 68 2.87 -38.21 1.93
C ILE A 68 1.70 -38.38 2.90
N SER A 69 1.34 -39.61 3.31
CA SER A 69 0.25 -39.85 4.26
C SER A 69 0.56 -39.37 5.71
N GLU A 70 1.80 -39.07 6.02
CA GLU A 70 2.20 -38.48 7.32
C GLU A 70 2.16 -36.97 7.34
N LEU A 71 1.95 -36.32 6.19
CA LEU A 71 1.85 -34.86 6.07
C LEU A 71 0.45 -34.40 6.48
N SER A 72 0.39 -33.43 7.37
CA SER A 72 -0.82 -32.70 7.74
C SER A 72 -0.83 -31.31 7.10
N ASN A 73 -1.96 -30.62 7.16
CA ASN A 73 -2.05 -29.22 6.75
C ASN A 73 -1.04 -28.33 7.48
N ASP A 74 -0.63 -28.72 8.69
CA ASP A 74 0.37 -28.00 9.47
C ASP A 74 1.77 -28.03 8.85
N ASN A 75 2.01 -28.92 7.91
CA ASN A 75 3.27 -29.01 7.18
C ASN A 75 3.35 -28.05 6.01
N ILE A 76 2.20 -27.50 5.58
CA ILE A 76 2.09 -26.59 4.42
C ILE A 76 2.21 -25.15 4.90
N ARG A 77 3.06 -24.35 4.24
CA ARG A 77 3.28 -22.95 4.56
C ARG A 77 3.22 -22.09 3.31
N VAL A 78 2.71 -20.88 3.45
CA VAL A 78 2.79 -19.85 2.41
C VAL A 78 4.20 -19.28 2.40
N VAL A 79 4.91 -19.41 1.28
CA VAL A 79 6.31 -18.98 1.13
C VAL A 79 6.49 -17.86 0.08
N GLY A 80 5.51 -17.70 -0.79
CA GLY A 80 5.57 -16.72 -1.89
C GLY A 80 5.91 -15.30 -1.47
N PRO A 81 5.31 -14.74 -0.39
CA PRO A 81 5.67 -13.41 0.11
C PRO A 81 7.16 -13.26 0.40
N GLU A 82 7.78 -14.25 1.02
CA GLU A 82 9.22 -14.25 1.31
C GLU A 82 10.06 -14.39 0.04
N LEU A 83 9.67 -15.26 -0.88
CA LEU A 83 10.40 -15.49 -2.14
C LEU A 83 10.39 -14.26 -3.06
N VAL A 84 9.37 -13.43 -2.99
CA VAL A 84 9.22 -12.25 -3.84
C VAL A 84 9.57 -10.97 -3.05
N PHE A 85 8.74 -10.60 -2.08
CA PHE A 85 8.92 -9.35 -1.34
C PHE A 85 10.09 -9.38 -0.38
N GLY A 86 10.47 -10.56 0.14
CA GLY A 86 11.68 -10.73 0.92
C GLY A 86 12.94 -10.42 0.11
N LYS A 87 13.02 -10.87 -1.15
CA LYS A 87 14.14 -10.53 -2.04
C LYS A 87 14.17 -9.03 -2.40
N ILE A 88 13.02 -8.43 -2.66
CA ILE A 88 12.92 -6.99 -2.92
C ILE A 88 13.38 -6.20 -1.67
N PHE A 89 13.00 -6.65 -0.49
CA PHE A 89 13.39 -6.05 0.79
C PHE A 89 14.92 -6.05 0.96
N ASP A 90 15.57 -7.18 0.66
CA ASP A 90 17.04 -7.31 0.72
C ASP A 90 17.72 -6.45 -0.35
N HIS A 91 17.21 -6.47 -1.59
CA HIS A 91 17.76 -5.67 -2.68
C HIS A 91 17.73 -4.16 -2.38
N ILE A 92 16.69 -3.68 -1.71
CA ILE A 92 16.60 -2.28 -1.28
C ILE A 92 17.64 -1.97 -0.18
N GLY A 93 18.07 -2.98 0.59
CA GLY A 93 19.06 -2.87 1.65
C GLY A 93 18.48 -2.82 3.06
N PHE A 94 17.21 -3.23 3.24
CA PHE A 94 16.60 -3.26 4.58
C PHE A 94 17.08 -4.42 5.45
N ASP A 95 17.77 -5.40 4.88
CA ASP A 95 18.39 -6.53 5.58
C ASP A 95 19.45 -6.11 6.61
N VAL A 96 20.05 -4.92 6.46
CA VAL A 96 20.96 -4.32 7.44
C VAL A 96 20.27 -4.08 8.80
N ILE A 97 18.93 -3.99 8.82
CA ILE A 97 18.13 -4.01 10.04
C ILE A 97 17.91 -5.48 10.39
N ASN A 98 18.86 -6.05 11.09
CA ASN A 98 18.89 -7.47 11.42
C ASN A 98 17.80 -7.89 12.41
N ASP A 99 16.54 -7.75 11.99
CA ASP A 99 15.35 -8.19 12.72
C ASP A 99 14.33 -8.80 11.75
N ARG A 100 14.15 -10.10 11.80
CA ARG A 100 13.23 -10.85 10.93
C ARG A 100 11.81 -10.29 11.00
N LEU A 101 11.39 -9.82 12.17
CA LEU A 101 10.04 -9.29 12.37
C LEU A 101 9.80 -8.02 11.54
N PHE A 102 10.84 -7.21 11.26
CA PHE A 102 10.69 -6.06 10.38
C PHE A 102 10.31 -6.47 8.96
N ARG A 103 11.02 -7.46 8.42
CA ARG A 103 10.73 -8.04 7.12
C ARG A 103 9.31 -8.61 7.07
N ASP A 104 8.94 -9.42 8.06
CA ASP A 104 7.62 -10.05 8.14
C ASP A 104 6.50 -9.00 8.24
N LEU A 105 6.69 -7.93 9.01
CA LEU A 105 5.75 -6.82 9.12
C LEU A 105 5.55 -6.07 7.81
N CYS A 106 6.63 -5.84 7.03
CA CYS A 106 6.56 -5.12 5.77
C CYS A 106 5.98 -5.97 4.64
N THR A 107 6.41 -7.22 4.52
CA THR A 107 5.96 -8.13 3.45
C THR A 107 4.51 -8.57 3.65
N SER A 108 4.12 -8.91 4.89
CA SER A 108 2.74 -9.28 5.23
C SER A 108 1.76 -8.12 5.05
N ARG A 109 2.20 -6.87 5.24
CA ARG A 109 1.34 -5.71 4.98
C ARG A 109 0.89 -5.65 3.52
N ILE A 110 1.65 -6.18 2.58
CA ILE A 110 1.29 -6.25 1.15
C ILE A 110 0.38 -7.43 0.88
N THR A 111 0.70 -8.59 1.44
CA THR A 111 0.09 -9.86 1.09
C THR A 111 -1.06 -10.27 2.00
N HIS A 112 -1.01 -9.87 3.26
CA HIS A 112 -2.01 -10.16 4.30
C HIS A 112 -2.22 -8.94 5.20
N PRO A 113 -2.75 -7.81 4.66
CA PRO A 113 -2.92 -6.59 5.43
C PRO A 113 -4.03 -6.74 6.48
N GLY A 114 -3.64 -6.67 7.76
CA GLY A 114 -4.54 -6.86 8.90
C GLY A 114 -4.07 -6.15 10.17
N SER A 115 -4.75 -6.44 11.29
CA SER A 115 -4.35 -5.99 12.63
C SER A 115 -3.07 -6.69 13.08
N LYS A 116 -2.43 -6.20 14.16
CA LYS A 116 -1.24 -6.87 14.72
C LYS A 116 -1.59 -8.24 15.34
N LEU A 117 -2.77 -8.37 15.91
CA LEU A 117 -3.31 -9.65 16.40
C LEU A 117 -3.46 -10.66 15.25
N GLU A 118 -4.06 -10.23 14.15
CA GLU A 118 -4.25 -11.09 12.99
C GLU A 118 -2.92 -11.48 12.35
N LEU A 119 -1.98 -10.53 12.30
CA LEU A 119 -0.62 -10.81 11.85
C LEU A 119 0.10 -11.82 12.74
N SER A 120 -0.02 -11.70 14.07
CA SER A 120 0.56 -12.67 15.01
C SER A 120 0.04 -14.09 14.73
N LYS A 121 -1.27 -14.24 14.49
CA LYS A 121 -1.88 -15.51 14.09
C LYS A 121 -1.34 -16.02 12.76
N TYR A 122 -1.32 -15.15 11.75
CA TYR A 122 -0.80 -15.48 10.42
C TYR A 122 0.66 -15.95 10.45
N LEU A 123 1.52 -15.25 11.20
CA LEU A 123 2.94 -15.62 11.33
C LEU A 123 3.12 -16.95 12.06
N ARG A 124 2.33 -17.20 13.11
CA ARG A 124 2.34 -18.49 13.81
C ARG A 124 1.95 -19.65 12.89
N GLU A 125 0.89 -19.47 12.09
CA GLU A 125 0.40 -20.49 11.16
C GLU A 125 1.41 -20.77 10.03
N ASN A 126 2.04 -19.73 9.49
CA ASN A 126 2.92 -19.86 8.32
C ASN A 126 4.40 -20.04 8.68
N ASN A 127 4.91 -19.35 9.71
CA ASN A 127 6.33 -19.41 10.07
C ASN A 127 6.59 -20.35 11.26
N ARG A 128 5.53 -20.80 11.96
CA ARG A 128 5.57 -21.58 13.21
C ARG A 128 6.42 -20.96 14.34
N GLU A 129 6.75 -19.69 14.25
CA GLU A 129 7.30 -18.94 15.35
C GLU A 129 6.16 -18.39 16.19
N GLU A 130 6.16 -18.64 17.49
CA GLU A 130 5.24 -17.98 18.41
C GLU A 130 5.65 -16.52 18.58
N ILE A 131 5.14 -15.69 17.68
CA ILE A 131 5.32 -14.24 17.75
C ILE A 131 4.10 -13.67 18.45
N SER A 132 4.27 -13.31 19.73
CA SER A 132 3.23 -12.63 20.51
C SER A 132 3.02 -11.20 20.02
N GLU A 133 1.82 -10.65 20.31
CA GLU A 133 1.55 -9.24 20.05
C GLU A 133 2.51 -8.32 20.78
N ASP A 134 2.89 -8.68 22.02
CA ASP A 134 3.84 -7.90 22.83
C ASP A 134 5.20 -7.81 22.15
N ARG A 135 5.68 -8.89 21.54
CA ARG A 135 6.93 -8.89 20.75
C ARG A 135 6.81 -7.93 19.55
N ILE A 136 5.64 -7.90 18.89
CA ILE A 136 5.39 -6.97 17.78
C ILE A 136 5.39 -5.53 18.30
N TYR A 137 4.71 -5.24 19.41
CA TYR A 137 4.68 -3.90 19.99
C TYR A 137 6.06 -3.43 20.47
N TYR A 138 6.82 -4.31 21.13
CA TYR A 138 8.19 -4.02 21.53
C TYR A 138 9.09 -3.70 20.33
N PHE A 139 8.93 -4.46 19.24
CA PHE A 139 9.65 -4.17 18.01
C PHE A 139 9.24 -2.81 17.42
N MET A 140 7.95 -2.47 17.42
CA MET A 140 7.46 -1.18 16.92
C MET A 140 8.04 -0.01 17.73
N ASP A 141 8.14 -0.14 19.04
CA ASP A 141 8.77 0.86 19.91
C ASP A 141 10.27 1.03 19.55
N ARG A 142 10.98 -0.07 19.33
CA ARG A 142 12.38 -0.06 18.85
C ARG A 142 12.50 0.53 17.43
N LEU A 143 11.59 0.19 16.53
CA LEU A 143 11.59 0.70 15.16
C LEU A 143 11.54 2.23 15.18
N ASN A 144 10.64 2.80 15.95
CA ASN A 144 10.50 4.26 16.04
C ASN A 144 11.72 4.94 16.65
N THR A 145 12.26 4.40 17.76
CA THR A 145 13.33 5.04 18.51
C THR A 145 14.73 4.83 17.93
N LYS A 146 15.00 3.64 17.34
CA LYS A 146 16.34 3.25 16.90
C LYS A 146 16.53 3.18 15.40
N HIS A 147 15.52 2.68 14.66
CA HIS A 147 15.69 2.29 13.26
C HIS A 147 14.99 3.22 12.26
N LYS A 148 14.02 4.02 12.68
CA LYS A 148 13.23 4.89 11.78
C LYS A 148 14.11 5.73 10.84
N ARG A 149 15.14 6.38 11.39
CA ARG A 149 16.06 7.20 10.60
C ARG A 149 16.80 6.37 9.56
N GLN A 150 17.33 5.21 9.95
CA GLN A 150 18.02 4.29 9.04
C GLN A 150 17.10 3.78 7.92
N VAL A 151 15.84 3.43 8.25
CA VAL A 151 14.81 3.04 7.27
C VAL A 151 14.56 4.15 6.26
N GLU A 152 14.45 5.40 6.71
CA GLU A 152 14.22 6.55 5.85
C GLU A 152 15.44 6.82 4.93
N GLU A 153 16.65 6.69 5.44
CA GLU A 153 17.90 6.86 4.68
C GLU A 153 18.04 5.77 3.59
N ILE A 154 17.77 4.51 3.93
CA ILE A 154 17.76 3.39 2.96
C ILE A 154 16.70 3.63 1.87
N SER A 155 15.48 3.96 2.27
CA SER A 155 14.36 4.22 1.34
C SER A 155 14.70 5.35 0.37
N PHE A 156 15.24 6.44 0.89
CA PHE A 156 15.66 7.59 0.09
C PHE A 156 16.80 7.22 -0.87
N GLY A 157 17.83 6.52 -0.37
CA GLY A 157 18.97 6.07 -1.18
C GLY A 157 18.54 5.21 -2.36
N HIS A 158 17.66 4.25 -2.13
CA HIS A 158 17.09 3.42 -3.18
C HIS A 158 16.26 4.25 -4.18
N THR A 159 15.34 5.08 -3.70
CA THR A 159 14.52 5.94 -4.56
C THR A 159 15.39 6.88 -5.40
N LYS A 160 16.43 7.50 -4.82
CA LYS A 160 17.38 8.35 -5.54
C LYS A 160 18.09 7.58 -6.65
N LYS A 161 18.52 6.33 -6.38
CA LYS A 161 19.13 5.45 -7.40
C LYS A 161 18.17 5.17 -8.56
N ILE A 162 16.92 4.81 -8.27
CA ILE A 162 15.88 4.55 -9.28
C ILE A 162 15.57 5.81 -10.12
N LEU A 163 15.65 7.00 -9.52
CA LEU A 163 15.43 8.27 -10.21
C LEU A 163 16.65 8.77 -11.02
N GLY A 164 17.73 8.00 -11.12
CA GLY A 164 18.92 8.35 -11.88
C GLY A 164 19.91 9.24 -11.14
N GLY A 165 19.85 9.26 -9.80
CA GLY A 165 20.79 9.98 -8.94
C GLY A 165 20.37 11.40 -8.57
N ASP A 166 19.34 11.95 -9.22
CA ASP A 166 18.80 13.28 -8.94
C ASP A 166 17.29 13.25 -8.65
N VAL A 167 16.88 14.04 -7.67
CA VAL A 167 15.47 14.26 -7.30
C VAL A 167 15.05 15.64 -7.77
N GLY A 168 15.01 15.84 -9.09
CA GLY A 168 14.73 17.14 -9.71
C GLY A 168 13.31 17.64 -9.49
N VAL A 169 12.32 16.75 -9.29
CA VAL A 169 10.91 17.09 -9.07
C VAL A 169 10.33 16.25 -7.95
N VAL A 170 9.65 16.89 -7.03
CA VAL A 170 8.92 16.23 -5.94
C VAL A 170 7.44 16.63 -5.95
N PHE A 171 6.58 15.66 -5.73
CA PHE A 171 5.15 15.85 -5.55
C PHE A 171 4.85 15.78 -4.05
N TYR A 172 4.15 16.79 -3.54
CA TYR A 172 3.74 16.85 -2.16
C TYR A 172 2.24 16.97 -2.04
N ASP A 173 1.66 16.14 -1.19
CA ASP A 173 0.27 16.25 -0.77
C ASP A 173 0.09 15.66 0.62
N MET A 174 -1.05 15.92 1.23
CA MET A 174 -1.43 15.44 2.55
C MET A 174 -2.73 14.67 2.52
N THR A 175 -2.82 13.73 3.43
CA THR A 175 -4.07 13.02 3.66
C THR A 175 -4.37 12.89 5.15
N THR A 176 -5.64 12.77 5.51
CA THR A 176 -6.06 12.47 6.87
C THR A 176 -6.14 10.97 7.09
N ILE A 177 -5.70 10.54 8.27
CA ILE A 177 -5.88 9.18 8.77
C ILE A 177 -6.64 9.29 10.08
N TYR A 178 -7.88 8.81 10.10
CA TYR A 178 -8.74 8.86 11.28
C TYR A 178 -8.62 7.58 12.12
N PHE A 179 -8.99 7.70 13.39
CA PHE A 179 -9.02 6.60 14.35
C PHE A 179 -10.46 6.21 14.65
N GLU A 180 -10.72 4.92 14.75
CA GLU A 180 -11.99 4.35 15.22
C GLU A 180 -12.08 4.42 16.77
N SER A 181 -11.83 5.60 17.32
CA SER A 181 -11.81 5.89 18.76
C SER A 181 -12.32 7.30 18.99
N ASN A 182 -12.96 7.54 20.12
CA ASN A 182 -13.39 8.87 20.54
C ASN A 182 -12.36 9.56 21.46
N GLN A 183 -11.23 8.92 21.75
CA GLN A 183 -10.19 9.48 22.62
C GLN A 183 -9.23 10.35 21.82
N SER A 184 -9.25 11.63 22.10
CA SER A 184 -8.29 12.62 21.57
C SER A 184 -7.15 12.82 22.57
N ASP A 185 -5.99 13.20 22.03
CA ASP A 185 -4.82 13.69 22.77
C ASP A 185 -4.18 14.84 21.96
N ASP A 186 -3.00 15.33 22.37
CA ASP A 186 -2.33 16.43 21.68
C ASP A 186 -1.93 16.10 20.24
N PHE A 187 -1.79 14.84 19.90
CA PHE A 187 -1.42 14.37 18.58
C PHE A 187 -2.64 13.93 17.73
N LYS A 188 -3.54 13.16 18.33
CA LYS A 188 -4.78 12.71 17.69
C LYS A 188 -5.91 13.68 18.03
N GLN A 189 -6.22 14.58 17.12
CA GLN A 189 -7.23 15.61 17.32
C GLN A 189 -8.31 15.57 16.24
N PRO A 190 -9.57 15.92 16.56
CA PRO A 190 -10.58 16.20 15.56
C PRO A 190 -10.15 17.36 14.67
N GLY A 191 -10.49 17.31 13.39
CA GLY A 191 -10.12 18.36 12.46
C GLY A 191 -10.86 18.25 11.13
N PHE A 192 -10.39 19.01 10.15
CA PHE A 192 -10.94 18.90 8.81
C PHE A 192 -10.59 17.54 8.20
N SER A 193 -11.59 16.72 7.98
CA SER A 193 -11.41 15.41 7.37
C SER A 193 -11.76 15.44 5.87
N LYS A 194 -10.82 15.07 5.02
CA LYS A 194 -11.04 14.88 3.57
C LYS A 194 -12.09 13.78 3.27
N GLU A 195 -12.46 12.99 4.28
CA GLU A 195 -13.39 11.85 4.17
C GLU A 195 -14.71 12.06 4.91
N GLY A 196 -14.96 13.27 5.42
CA GLY A 196 -16.20 13.60 6.13
C GLY A 196 -16.27 13.12 7.59
N LYS A 197 -15.19 12.54 8.12
CA LYS A 197 -15.09 12.03 9.50
C LYS A 197 -14.63 13.11 10.49
N HIS A 198 -15.28 14.27 10.50
CA HIS A 198 -14.84 15.45 11.26
C HIS A 198 -14.88 15.29 12.78
N GLN A 199 -15.69 14.37 13.30
CA GLN A 199 -15.83 14.10 14.74
C GLN A 199 -14.80 13.10 15.27
N HIS A 200 -14.16 12.33 14.38
CA HIS A 200 -13.18 11.35 14.79
C HIS A 200 -11.80 11.99 14.96
N PRO A 201 -11.03 11.60 16.00
CA PRO A 201 -9.63 11.93 16.09
C PRO A 201 -8.89 11.48 14.84
N GLN A 202 -7.98 12.29 14.35
CA GLN A 202 -7.21 12.05 13.15
C GLN A 202 -5.79 12.56 13.31
N ILE A 203 -4.93 12.17 12.40
CA ILE A 203 -3.61 12.74 12.15
C ILE A 203 -3.52 13.10 10.67
N TYR A 204 -2.60 13.99 10.33
CA TYR A 204 -2.22 14.22 8.94
C TYR A 204 -0.96 13.46 8.58
N LEU A 205 -0.99 12.80 7.44
CA LEU A 205 0.17 12.20 6.78
C LEU A 205 0.53 13.03 5.57
N GLY A 206 1.68 13.70 5.61
CA GLY A 206 2.32 14.35 4.49
C GLY A 206 3.25 13.37 3.79
N LEU A 207 3.15 13.25 2.47
CA LEU A 207 3.96 12.35 1.66
C LEU A 207 4.70 13.14 0.59
N LEU A 208 5.97 12.79 0.37
CA LEU A 208 6.76 13.23 -0.76
C LEU A 208 7.02 12.04 -1.67
N VAL A 209 6.69 12.20 -2.94
CA VAL A 209 7.02 11.21 -3.97
C VAL A 209 7.76 11.87 -5.13
N GLY A 210 8.66 11.13 -5.75
CA GLY A 210 9.35 11.53 -6.96
C GLY A 210 8.61 11.10 -8.22
N LYS A 211 9.29 11.18 -9.36
CA LYS A 211 8.80 10.64 -10.63
C LYS A 211 8.37 9.18 -10.46
N ASN A 212 7.39 8.77 -11.24
CA ASN A 212 6.79 7.43 -11.20
C ASN A 212 6.14 7.03 -9.86
N GLY A 213 5.97 7.99 -8.92
CA GLY A 213 5.33 7.75 -7.64
C GLY A 213 6.21 7.01 -6.61
N TYR A 214 7.53 7.00 -6.80
CA TYR A 214 8.45 6.45 -5.81
C TYR A 214 8.46 7.31 -4.55
N PRO A 215 8.32 6.71 -3.35
CA PRO A 215 8.33 7.46 -2.11
C PRO A 215 9.72 8.01 -1.80
N ILE A 216 9.79 9.31 -1.49
CA ILE A 216 11.01 9.98 -1.06
C ILE A 216 11.04 10.02 0.47
N GLY A 217 9.89 10.33 1.07
CA GLY A 217 9.76 10.42 2.50
C GLY A 217 8.35 10.82 2.93
N TYR A 218 8.12 10.81 4.22
CA TYR A 218 6.83 11.15 4.83
C TYR A 218 7.04 11.93 6.13
N ASP A 219 6.00 12.63 6.53
CA ASP A 219 5.90 13.28 7.83
C ASP A 219 4.51 13.08 8.43
N VAL A 220 4.43 13.06 9.74
CA VAL A 220 3.18 12.91 10.48
C VAL A 220 2.94 14.14 11.31
N PHE A 221 1.71 14.66 11.28
CA PHE A 221 1.33 15.86 11.98
C PHE A 221 0.08 15.63 12.83
N GLU A 222 -0.09 16.47 13.83
CA GLU A 222 -1.30 16.51 14.65
C GLU A 222 -2.57 16.73 13.81
N GLY A 223 -3.69 16.21 14.29
CA GLY A 223 -4.96 16.18 13.53
C GLY A 223 -5.61 17.53 13.32
N SER A 224 -5.23 18.56 14.07
CA SER A 224 -5.78 19.92 13.99
C SER A 224 -4.99 20.86 13.09
N ILE A 225 -3.79 20.47 12.63
CA ILE A 225 -2.91 21.33 11.85
C ILE A 225 -3.58 21.79 10.54
N HIS A 226 -3.38 23.05 10.18
CA HIS A 226 -3.82 23.53 8.89
C HIS A 226 -2.84 23.10 7.79
N GLU A 227 -3.34 22.41 6.75
CA GLU A 227 -2.56 21.82 5.66
C GLU A 227 -1.54 22.80 5.04
N GLY A 228 -1.92 24.08 4.90
CA GLY A 228 -1.03 25.11 4.36
C GLY A 228 0.22 25.41 5.19
N HIS A 229 0.30 24.97 6.44
CA HIS A 229 1.46 25.23 7.31
C HIS A 229 2.51 24.10 7.26
N THR A 230 2.26 23.01 6.55
CA THR A 230 3.09 21.80 6.60
C THR A 230 4.15 21.74 5.50
N LEU A 231 3.90 22.37 4.34
CA LEU A 231 4.74 22.27 3.15
C LEU A 231 6.20 22.67 3.43
N ILE A 232 6.42 23.89 3.91
CA ILE A 232 7.79 24.41 4.13
C ILE A 232 8.54 23.65 5.22
N PRO A 233 7.96 23.35 6.41
CA PRO A 233 8.61 22.51 7.39
C PRO A 233 9.04 21.15 6.87
N VAL A 234 8.20 20.50 6.07
CA VAL A 234 8.51 19.21 5.44
C VAL A 234 9.71 19.36 4.52
N LEU A 235 9.66 20.26 3.56
CA LEU A 235 10.75 20.47 2.59
C LEU A 235 12.08 20.73 3.28
N LYS A 236 12.12 21.63 4.29
CA LYS A 236 13.34 21.92 5.06
C LYS A 236 13.88 20.72 5.80
N ARG A 237 12.99 19.89 6.40
CA ARG A 237 13.42 18.67 7.08
C ARG A 237 14.05 17.69 6.11
N PHE A 238 13.48 17.51 4.92
CA PHE A 238 14.00 16.62 3.88
C PHE A 238 15.29 17.15 3.27
N GLU A 239 15.38 18.44 2.98
CA GLU A 239 16.61 19.09 2.52
C GLU A 239 17.76 18.83 3.51
N LYS A 240 17.52 19.10 4.80
CA LYS A 240 18.52 18.89 5.86
C LYS A 240 18.86 17.40 6.06
N ARG A 241 17.86 16.51 5.99
CA ARG A 241 18.04 15.07 6.27
C ARG A 241 18.79 14.36 5.16
N PHE A 242 18.48 14.68 3.90
CA PHE A 242 18.96 13.94 2.73
C PHE A 242 19.93 14.75 1.87
N ASN A 243 20.35 15.94 2.32
CA ASN A 243 21.18 16.86 1.53
C ASN A 243 20.67 17.03 0.10
N LEU A 244 19.35 17.24 -0.03
CA LEU A 244 18.71 17.41 -1.32
C LEU A 244 19.08 18.76 -1.92
N GLN A 245 19.50 18.76 -3.19
CA GLN A 245 19.42 19.96 -4.00
C GLN A 245 17.95 20.37 -4.12
N LYS A 246 17.66 21.68 -4.10
CA LYS A 246 16.28 22.18 -4.07
C LYS A 246 15.49 21.70 -5.28
N PRO A 247 14.55 20.74 -5.09
CA PRO A 247 13.76 20.21 -6.21
C PRO A 247 12.67 21.20 -6.63
N ILE A 248 12.11 20.99 -7.80
CA ILE A 248 10.86 21.65 -8.18
C ILE A 248 9.71 20.98 -7.40
N VAL A 249 9.03 21.76 -6.59
CA VAL A 249 7.91 21.31 -5.76
C VAL A 249 6.61 21.40 -6.55
N VAL A 250 5.95 20.26 -6.75
CA VAL A 250 4.64 20.20 -7.42
C VAL A 250 3.57 19.87 -6.37
N ALA A 251 2.54 20.73 -6.28
CA ALA A 251 1.46 20.53 -5.32
C ALA A 251 0.11 21.06 -5.86
N ASP A 252 -0.97 20.62 -5.21
CA ASP A 252 -2.32 21.01 -5.63
C ASP A 252 -2.67 22.47 -5.24
N ALA A 253 -3.84 22.95 -5.72
CA ALA A 253 -4.35 24.28 -5.40
C ALA A 253 -4.79 24.42 -3.91
N GLY A 254 -4.86 23.34 -3.14
CA GLY A 254 -5.15 23.35 -1.71
C GLY A 254 -4.03 24.03 -0.92
N LEU A 255 -2.79 23.82 -1.35
CA LEU A 255 -1.60 24.39 -0.77
C LEU A 255 -1.26 25.80 -1.29
N LEU A 256 -2.03 26.31 -2.27
CA LEU A 256 -1.86 27.63 -2.85
C LEU A 256 -2.37 28.72 -1.91
N SER A 257 -1.49 29.29 -1.09
CA SER A 257 -1.73 30.53 -0.35
C SER A 257 -0.64 31.55 -0.68
N THR A 258 -0.95 32.83 -0.55
CA THR A 258 0.07 33.90 -0.72
C THR A 258 1.25 33.68 0.21
N LYS A 259 0.97 33.22 1.45
CA LYS A 259 1.98 32.89 2.45
C LYS A 259 2.90 31.76 1.99
N ASN A 260 2.33 30.67 1.45
CA ASN A 260 3.12 29.52 0.97
C ASN A 260 3.96 29.89 -0.26
N ILE A 261 3.42 30.66 -1.20
CA ILE A 261 4.19 31.14 -2.37
C ILE A 261 5.33 32.03 -1.91
N GLY A 262 5.08 32.98 -1.00
CA GLY A 262 6.12 33.83 -0.40
C GLY A 262 7.21 32.98 0.26
N ALA A 263 6.82 32.05 1.11
CA ALA A 263 7.76 31.18 1.83
C ALA A 263 8.56 30.25 0.91
N LEU A 264 7.96 29.73 -0.20
CA LEU A 264 8.70 28.98 -1.22
C LEU A 264 9.76 29.86 -1.88
N LYS A 265 9.42 31.09 -2.27
CA LYS A 265 10.35 32.05 -2.87
C LYS A 265 11.47 32.47 -1.92
N GLU A 266 11.14 32.85 -0.70
CA GLU A 266 12.10 33.22 0.36
C GLU A 266 13.12 32.13 0.63
N ASN A 267 12.66 30.87 0.59
CA ASN A 267 13.54 29.71 0.73
C ASN A 267 14.12 29.22 -0.60
N GLN A 268 13.95 29.98 -1.70
CA GLN A 268 14.52 29.70 -3.02
C GLN A 268 14.09 28.34 -3.63
N TYR A 269 12.89 27.87 -3.33
CA TYR A 269 12.33 26.69 -3.99
C TYR A 269 11.69 27.06 -5.34
N ASN A 270 11.96 26.24 -6.34
CA ASN A 270 11.17 26.22 -7.54
C ASN A 270 9.87 25.47 -7.30
N PHE A 271 8.77 25.93 -7.91
CA PHE A 271 7.47 25.31 -7.70
C PHE A 271 6.57 25.33 -8.93
N ILE A 272 5.65 24.38 -8.97
CA ILE A 272 4.51 24.31 -9.89
C ILE A 272 3.26 24.02 -9.06
N LEU A 273 2.34 24.96 -8.97
CA LEU A 273 1.14 24.83 -8.15
C LEU A 273 -0.11 25.00 -9.02
N GLY A 274 -1.18 24.28 -8.68
CA GLY A 274 -2.49 24.51 -9.29
C GLY A 274 -3.01 25.90 -8.93
N ALA A 275 -3.44 26.70 -9.92
CA ALA A 275 -3.93 28.05 -9.68
C ALA A 275 -5.45 28.12 -9.58
N ARG A 276 -5.96 28.86 -8.59
CA ARG A 276 -7.39 29.19 -8.44
C ARG A 276 -7.74 30.40 -9.28
N ILE A 277 -7.81 30.22 -10.61
CA ILE A 277 -7.95 31.31 -11.58
C ILE A 277 -9.17 32.21 -11.34
N LYS A 278 -10.27 31.69 -10.79
CA LYS A 278 -11.46 32.47 -10.42
C LYS A 278 -11.23 33.39 -9.20
N ASN A 279 -10.15 33.20 -8.45
CA ASN A 279 -9.79 34.02 -7.29
C ASN A 279 -8.69 35.04 -7.62
N GLU A 280 -8.25 35.13 -8.87
CA GLU A 280 -7.29 36.13 -9.33
C GLU A 280 -7.90 37.54 -9.33
N SER A 281 -7.03 38.56 -9.39
CA SER A 281 -7.48 39.94 -9.49
C SER A 281 -8.35 40.16 -10.72
N GLU A 282 -9.27 41.14 -10.69
CA GLU A 282 -10.18 41.44 -11.80
C GLU A 282 -9.43 41.72 -13.11
N LYS A 283 -8.24 42.35 -13.03
CA LYS A 283 -7.38 42.57 -14.19
C LYS A 283 -6.94 41.25 -14.83
N VAL A 284 -6.49 40.31 -14.01
CA VAL A 284 -6.02 38.99 -14.47
C VAL A 284 -7.20 38.16 -15.00
N LYS A 285 -8.36 38.18 -14.30
CA LYS A 285 -9.58 37.48 -14.76
C LYS A 285 -10.02 37.96 -16.13
N LYS A 286 -10.09 39.32 -16.34
CA LYS A 286 -10.44 39.90 -17.64
C LYS A 286 -9.43 39.48 -18.71
N GLN A 287 -8.14 39.38 -18.38
CA GLN A 287 -7.11 38.93 -19.32
C GLN A 287 -7.30 37.46 -19.68
N ILE A 288 -7.56 36.57 -18.70
CA ILE A 288 -7.83 35.17 -18.94
C ILE A 288 -9.04 34.96 -19.84
N LEU A 289 -10.16 35.66 -19.58
CA LEU A 289 -11.39 35.52 -20.34
C LEU A 289 -11.32 36.12 -21.75
N ARG A 290 -10.29 36.92 -22.07
CA ARG A 290 -10.02 37.39 -23.44
C ARG A 290 -9.31 36.36 -24.31
N PHE A 291 -8.72 35.30 -23.71
CA PHE A 291 -8.05 34.26 -24.48
C PHE A 291 -9.09 33.39 -25.20
N THR A 292 -8.97 33.29 -26.50
CA THR A 292 -9.71 32.34 -27.33
C THR A 292 -8.84 31.10 -27.52
N LEU A 293 -8.95 30.13 -26.57
CA LEU A 293 -8.11 28.93 -26.56
C LEU A 293 -8.83 27.76 -27.23
N GLN A 294 -8.15 27.09 -28.12
CA GLN A 294 -8.54 25.78 -28.65
C GLN A 294 -8.05 24.64 -27.72
N ASP A 295 -8.56 23.45 -27.96
CA ASP A 295 -8.17 22.26 -27.16
C ASP A 295 -6.66 22.05 -27.15
N GLY A 296 -6.07 21.90 -25.96
CA GLY A 296 -4.64 21.74 -25.75
C GLY A 296 -3.80 23.02 -25.80
N GLN A 297 -4.36 24.16 -26.17
CA GLN A 297 -3.62 25.44 -26.21
C GLN A 297 -3.33 25.97 -24.81
N ILE A 298 -2.19 26.69 -24.71
CA ILE A 298 -1.66 27.25 -23.46
C ILE A 298 -1.32 28.73 -23.67
N GLN A 299 -1.74 29.59 -22.75
CA GLN A 299 -1.33 30.98 -22.71
C GLN A 299 -0.61 31.30 -21.40
N LYS A 300 0.31 32.26 -21.46
CA LYS A 300 1.14 32.70 -20.34
C LYS A 300 0.82 34.13 -19.94
N ILE A 301 0.64 34.35 -18.65
CA ILE A 301 0.54 35.69 -18.04
C ILE A 301 1.70 35.82 -17.04
N ILE A 302 2.50 36.89 -17.16
CA ILE A 302 3.53 37.22 -16.19
C ILE A 302 2.91 38.12 -15.13
N LYS A 303 3.00 37.66 -13.85
CA LYS A 303 2.48 38.42 -12.71
C LYS A 303 3.52 39.46 -12.23
N LYS A 304 3.07 40.42 -11.43
CA LYS A 304 3.94 41.50 -10.89
C LYS A 304 5.13 41.01 -10.09
N ASP A 305 5.02 39.83 -9.48
CA ASP A 305 6.03 39.19 -8.65
C ASP A 305 6.95 38.24 -9.45
N ASN A 306 6.97 38.39 -10.77
CA ASN A 306 7.71 37.54 -11.73
C ASN A 306 7.27 36.08 -11.76
N THR A 307 6.19 35.68 -11.08
CA THR A 307 5.61 34.34 -11.29
C THR A 307 4.87 34.29 -12.63
N LYS A 308 4.90 33.11 -13.23
CA LYS A 308 4.25 32.81 -14.51
C LYS A 308 2.95 32.07 -14.19
N LEU A 309 1.84 32.60 -14.72
CA LEU A 309 0.53 31.94 -14.67
C LEU A 309 0.25 31.37 -16.07
N PHE A 310 0.25 30.06 -16.19
CA PHE A 310 -0.14 29.36 -17.41
C PHE A 310 -1.63 29.02 -17.34
N ILE A 311 -2.35 29.30 -18.42
CA ILE A 311 -3.76 28.95 -18.60
C ILE A 311 -3.85 27.96 -19.75
N SER A 312 -4.43 26.81 -19.50
CA SER A 312 -4.74 25.81 -20.52
C SER A 312 -6.25 25.65 -20.69
N TYR A 313 -6.65 25.21 -21.86
CA TYR A 313 -8.01 24.82 -22.16
C TYR A 313 -8.09 23.36 -22.58
N SER A 314 -9.13 22.66 -22.10
CA SER A 314 -9.44 21.30 -22.53
C SER A 314 -10.95 21.16 -22.80
N GLN A 315 -11.29 20.74 -24.03
CA GLN A 315 -12.66 20.49 -24.42
C GLN A 315 -13.32 19.39 -23.61
N GLN A 316 -12.59 18.33 -23.29
CA GLN A 316 -13.09 17.25 -22.43
C GLN A 316 -13.43 17.77 -21.03
N ARG A 317 -12.58 18.64 -20.47
CA ARG A 317 -12.82 19.30 -19.19
C ARG A 317 -14.03 20.25 -19.28
N ALA A 318 -14.16 21.04 -20.36
CA ALA A 318 -15.28 21.94 -20.55
C ALA A 318 -16.61 21.17 -20.54
N LYS A 319 -16.71 20.06 -21.26
CA LYS A 319 -17.89 19.18 -21.24
C LYS A 319 -18.20 18.68 -19.82
N LYS A 320 -17.19 18.25 -19.06
CA LYS A 320 -17.35 17.81 -17.68
C LYS A 320 -17.79 18.93 -16.74
N ASP A 321 -17.19 20.11 -16.87
CA ASP A 321 -17.50 21.27 -16.05
C ASP A 321 -18.94 21.72 -16.30
N ALA A 322 -19.38 21.83 -17.59
CA ALA A 322 -20.76 22.12 -17.99
C ALA A 322 -21.75 21.11 -17.43
N PHE A 323 -21.49 19.80 -17.62
CA PHE A 323 -22.34 18.73 -17.10
C PHE A 323 -22.51 18.83 -15.58
N ASN A 324 -21.40 19.03 -14.85
CA ASN A 324 -21.44 19.14 -13.40
C ASN A 324 -22.21 20.39 -12.96
N ARG A 325 -22.01 21.52 -13.63
CA ARG A 325 -22.70 22.78 -13.35
C ARG A 325 -24.22 22.64 -13.54
N GLU A 326 -24.66 22.07 -14.66
CA GLU A 326 -26.08 21.79 -14.91
C GLU A 326 -26.70 20.81 -13.91
N LYS A 327 -25.98 19.73 -13.61
CA LYS A 327 -26.41 18.77 -12.57
C LYS A 327 -26.56 19.43 -11.20
N GLY A 328 -25.67 20.35 -10.87
CA GLY A 328 -25.75 21.16 -9.67
C GLY A 328 -26.95 22.09 -9.64
N LEU A 329 -27.22 22.78 -10.77
CA LEU A 329 -28.39 23.65 -10.92
C LEU A 329 -29.70 22.86 -10.72
N LYS A 330 -29.87 21.73 -11.39
CA LYS A 330 -31.04 20.85 -11.23
C LYS A 330 -31.28 20.44 -9.79
N ARG A 331 -30.21 20.17 -9.03
CA ARG A 331 -30.31 19.84 -7.59
C ARG A 331 -30.78 21.06 -6.78
N LEU A 332 -30.25 22.26 -7.05
CA LEU A 332 -30.67 23.47 -6.38
C LEU A 332 -32.13 23.78 -6.65
N GLU A 333 -32.56 23.71 -7.92
CA GLU A 333 -33.98 23.94 -8.33
C GLU A 333 -34.91 22.95 -7.61
N LYS A 334 -34.56 21.66 -7.57
CA LYS A 334 -35.31 20.64 -6.81
C LYS A 334 -35.40 20.97 -5.32
N SER A 335 -34.31 21.43 -4.71
CA SER A 335 -34.28 21.79 -3.30
C SER A 335 -35.07 23.04 -3.00
N LEU A 336 -35.03 24.02 -3.92
CA LEU A 336 -35.80 25.27 -3.84
C LEU A 336 -37.31 24.98 -3.92
N ARG A 337 -37.76 24.22 -4.94
CA ARG A 337 -39.18 23.80 -5.08
C ARG A 337 -39.70 23.02 -3.89
N ALA A 338 -38.83 22.21 -3.25
CA ALA A 338 -39.18 21.42 -2.07
C ALA A 338 -39.12 22.21 -0.75
N GLY A 339 -38.82 23.52 -0.78
CA GLY A 339 -38.71 24.36 0.43
C GLY A 339 -37.61 23.99 1.40
N ARG A 340 -36.56 23.23 0.94
CA ARG A 340 -35.51 22.68 1.79
C ARG A 340 -34.32 23.63 2.00
N LEU A 341 -34.33 24.80 1.34
CA LEU A 341 -33.24 25.75 1.43
C LEU A 341 -33.51 26.76 2.54
N THR A 342 -32.50 27.04 3.35
CA THR A 342 -32.49 28.03 4.41
C THR A 342 -31.43 29.10 4.15
N LYS A 343 -31.48 30.22 4.87
CA LYS A 343 -30.44 31.27 4.75
C LYS A 343 -29.01 30.72 4.96
N SER A 344 -28.86 29.72 5.80
CA SER A 344 -27.55 29.07 6.05
C SER A 344 -27.00 28.33 4.82
N ASN A 345 -27.85 27.99 3.86
CA ASN A 345 -27.40 27.37 2.61
C ASN A 345 -26.76 28.39 1.63
N ILE A 346 -26.93 29.66 1.87
CA ILE A 346 -26.31 30.71 1.02
C ILE A 346 -24.86 30.89 1.43
N ASN A 347 -23.98 30.32 0.64
CA ASN A 347 -22.53 30.40 0.86
C ASN A 347 -21.79 30.18 -0.46
N ASN A 348 -20.47 30.43 -0.47
CA ASN A 348 -19.63 30.29 -1.67
C ASN A 348 -19.12 28.86 -1.93
N ARG A 349 -19.69 27.84 -1.28
CA ARG A 349 -19.22 26.47 -1.41
C ARG A 349 -20.05 25.67 -2.42
N GLY A 350 -19.38 24.96 -3.33
CA GLY A 350 -20.02 24.10 -4.33
C GLY A 350 -21.04 24.89 -5.18
N TYR A 351 -22.25 24.34 -5.32
CA TYR A 351 -23.33 24.93 -6.09
C TYR A 351 -24.13 25.99 -5.31
N ASN A 352 -24.00 26.00 -3.98
CA ASN A 352 -24.67 26.97 -3.12
C ASN A 352 -24.26 28.44 -3.44
N LYS A 353 -23.12 28.62 -4.10
CA LYS A 353 -22.65 29.93 -4.61
C LYS A 353 -23.62 30.63 -5.58
N TYR A 354 -24.56 29.86 -6.18
CA TYR A 354 -25.62 30.39 -7.05
C TYR A 354 -26.89 30.76 -6.29
N LEU A 355 -26.93 30.61 -4.97
CA LEU A 355 -28.05 31.06 -4.15
C LEU A 355 -27.86 32.52 -3.73
N GLN A 356 -28.92 33.29 -3.78
CA GLN A 356 -28.98 34.67 -3.29
C GLN A 356 -30.29 34.93 -2.55
N LEU A 357 -30.29 35.97 -1.71
CA LEU A 357 -31.49 36.46 -1.05
C LEU A 357 -32.21 37.48 -1.96
N GLU A 358 -33.52 37.35 -2.03
CA GLU A 358 -34.42 38.36 -2.59
C GLU A 358 -35.23 38.93 -1.42
N GLY A 359 -34.99 40.20 -1.10
CA GLY A 359 -35.49 40.78 0.13
C GLY A 359 -34.91 40.12 1.37
N GLU A 360 -35.67 40.10 2.47
CA GLU A 360 -35.16 39.57 3.75
C GLU A 360 -35.34 38.07 3.95
N VAL A 361 -36.17 37.40 3.16
CA VAL A 361 -36.62 36.03 3.46
C VAL A 361 -36.52 35.08 2.27
N LYS A 362 -36.73 35.54 1.06
CA LYS A 362 -36.89 34.66 -0.10
C LYS A 362 -35.53 34.25 -0.70
N ILE A 363 -35.30 32.96 -0.86
CA ILE A 363 -34.10 32.44 -1.53
C ILE A 363 -34.41 32.25 -3.00
N LYS A 364 -33.53 32.75 -3.88
CA LYS A 364 -33.62 32.52 -5.31
C LYS A 364 -32.27 32.05 -5.88
N ILE A 365 -32.33 31.50 -7.09
CA ILE A 365 -31.15 31.11 -7.86
C ILE A 365 -30.72 32.30 -8.72
N ASP A 366 -29.43 32.62 -8.65
CA ASP A 366 -28.77 33.62 -9.48
C ASP A 366 -28.35 32.97 -10.81
N TYR A 367 -29.24 33.00 -11.78
CA TYR A 367 -29.00 32.46 -13.11
C TYR A 367 -27.93 33.25 -13.88
N GLU A 368 -27.82 34.56 -13.67
CA GLU A 368 -26.78 35.37 -14.29
C GLU A 368 -25.39 34.93 -13.87
N LYS A 369 -25.20 34.70 -12.57
CA LYS A 369 -23.95 34.16 -12.03
C LYS A 369 -23.68 32.73 -12.53
N PHE A 370 -24.72 31.92 -12.71
CA PHE A 370 -24.61 30.57 -13.27
C PHE A 370 -24.13 30.62 -14.73
N GLU A 371 -24.69 31.49 -15.56
CA GLU A 371 -24.29 31.67 -16.96
C GLU A 371 -22.88 32.27 -17.08
N ASN A 372 -22.58 33.25 -16.24
CA ASN A 372 -21.24 33.85 -16.20
C ASN A 372 -20.14 32.83 -15.83
N ASP A 373 -20.46 31.82 -15.02
CA ASP A 373 -19.53 30.77 -14.67
C ASP A 373 -19.18 29.84 -15.86
N GLN A 374 -20.02 29.79 -16.89
CA GLN A 374 -19.78 29.02 -18.11
C GLN A 374 -18.49 29.45 -18.84
N LYS A 375 -18.14 30.76 -18.76
CA LYS A 375 -16.93 31.31 -19.39
C LYS A 375 -15.63 30.70 -18.89
N TRP A 376 -15.69 30.00 -17.76
CA TRP A 376 -14.53 29.34 -17.12
C TRP A 376 -14.43 27.84 -17.41
N ASP A 377 -15.41 27.27 -18.12
CA ASP A 377 -15.42 25.84 -18.40
C ASP A 377 -14.23 25.45 -19.26
N GLY A 378 -13.59 24.35 -18.90
CA GLY A 378 -12.41 23.87 -19.59
C GLY A 378 -11.10 24.57 -19.26
N LEU A 379 -11.14 25.75 -18.62
CA LEU A 379 -9.94 26.48 -18.24
C LEU A 379 -9.31 25.91 -16.97
N LYS A 380 -7.99 25.77 -17.00
CA LYS A 380 -7.19 25.39 -15.83
C LYS A 380 -5.93 26.26 -15.75
N GLY A 381 -5.59 26.69 -14.55
CA GLY A 381 -4.43 27.52 -14.31
C GLY A 381 -3.34 26.80 -13.52
N TYR A 382 -2.09 27.21 -13.79
CA TYR A 382 -0.89 26.74 -13.12
C TYR A 382 0.03 27.92 -12.86
N ILE A 383 0.54 28.02 -11.63
CA ILE A 383 1.46 29.08 -11.25
C ILE A 383 2.84 28.48 -10.98
N THR A 384 3.89 29.13 -11.49
CA THR A 384 5.28 28.69 -11.32
C THR A 384 6.25 29.86 -11.32
N ASN A 385 7.42 29.68 -10.71
CA ASN A 385 8.58 30.56 -10.82
C ASN A 385 9.71 29.95 -11.66
N THR A 386 9.50 28.77 -12.27
CA THR A 386 10.48 28.11 -13.12
C THR A 386 10.56 28.73 -14.52
N ASP A 387 11.64 28.45 -15.25
CA ASP A 387 11.78 28.82 -16.67
C ASP A 387 11.25 27.76 -17.64
N LEU A 388 10.57 26.74 -17.12
CA LEU A 388 9.94 25.70 -17.92
C LEU A 388 8.87 26.26 -18.85
N THR A 389 8.72 25.62 -20.00
CA THR A 389 7.66 25.90 -20.97
C THR A 389 6.28 25.55 -20.37
N GLY A 390 5.23 26.12 -20.90
CA GLY A 390 3.86 25.81 -20.46
C GLY A 390 3.52 24.32 -20.56
N LYS A 391 4.03 23.63 -21.58
CA LYS A 391 3.84 22.18 -21.75
C LYS A 391 4.53 21.41 -20.64
N GLU A 392 5.80 21.69 -20.35
CA GLU A 392 6.56 21.03 -19.27
C GLU A 392 5.93 21.27 -17.89
N VAL A 393 5.41 22.48 -17.64
CA VAL A 393 4.68 22.80 -16.40
C VAL A 393 3.41 21.95 -16.28
N ILE A 394 2.63 21.84 -17.35
CA ILE A 394 1.38 21.06 -17.33
C ILE A 394 1.67 19.57 -17.22
N ASP A 395 2.66 19.05 -17.95
CA ASP A 395 3.06 17.65 -17.88
C ASP A 395 3.56 17.29 -16.48
N SER A 396 4.37 18.16 -15.87
CA SER A 396 4.80 17.98 -14.49
C SER A 396 3.62 17.98 -13.51
N TYR A 397 2.69 18.94 -13.66
CA TYR A 397 1.51 19.02 -12.80
C TYR A 397 0.57 17.84 -13.01
N ASN A 398 0.42 17.35 -14.23
CA ASN A 398 -0.42 16.19 -14.52
C ASN A 398 0.06 14.93 -13.79
N ASN A 399 1.34 14.83 -13.48
CA ASN A 399 1.88 13.73 -12.69
C ASN A 399 1.50 13.79 -11.18
N LEU A 400 0.79 14.82 -10.73
CA LEU A 400 0.33 14.92 -9.34
C LEU A 400 -0.61 13.76 -8.94
N TRP A 401 -1.30 13.12 -9.90
CA TRP A 401 -2.08 11.92 -9.63
C TRP A 401 -1.25 10.75 -9.06
N LEU A 402 0.08 10.77 -9.23
CA LEU A 402 0.97 9.75 -8.69
C LEU A 402 0.93 9.72 -7.16
N ILE A 403 0.85 10.89 -6.51
CA ILE A 403 0.74 10.95 -5.05
C ILE A 403 -0.67 10.56 -4.58
N GLU A 404 -1.71 10.91 -5.34
CA GLU A 404 -3.07 10.44 -5.08
C GLU A 404 -3.15 8.90 -5.18
N LYS A 405 -2.47 8.31 -6.19
CA LYS A 405 -2.32 6.86 -6.34
C LYS A 405 -1.57 6.25 -5.15
N ALA A 406 -0.49 6.91 -4.67
CA ALA A 406 0.25 6.45 -3.50
C ALA A 406 -0.63 6.39 -2.25
N PHE A 407 -1.41 7.43 -1.97
CA PHE A 407 -2.37 7.41 -0.86
C PHE A 407 -3.47 6.36 -1.04
N ARG A 408 -3.97 6.16 -2.26
CA ARG A 408 -4.96 5.12 -2.53
C ARG A 408 -4.39 3.73 -2.24
N ILE A 409 -3.19 3.40 -2.74
CA ILE A 409 -2.51 2.13 -2.46
C ILE A 409 -2.33 1.97 -0.95
N SER A 410 -1.79 2.97 -0.27
CA SER A 410 -1.58 2.93 1.19
C SER A 410 -2.87 2.68 1.96
N LYS A 411 -3.98 3.33 1.60
CA LYS A 411 -5.26 3.22 2.29
C LYS A 411 -6.05 1.96 1.94
N THR A 412 -6.03 1.54 0.67
CA THR A 412 -6.89 0.47 0.15
C THR A 412 -6.17 -0.87 0.11
N ASP A 413 -5.00 -0.92 -0.53
CA ASP A 413 -4.27 -2.17 -0.75
C ASP A 413 -3.46 -2.56 0.49
N LEU A 414 -2.73 -1.61 1.07
CA LEU A 414 -1.92 -1.82 2.28
C LEU A 414 -2.70 -1.62 3.59
N LYS A 415 -3.93 -1.17 3.54
CA LYS A 415 -4.82 -0.95 4.69
C LYS A 415 -4.12 -0.22 5.86
N ILE A 416 -3.46 0.92 5.57
CA ILE A 416 -2.82 1.72 6.62
C ILE A 416 -3.81 2.15 7.71
N ARG A 417 -5.10 2.15 7.42
CA ARG A 417 -6.20 2.46 8.32
C ARG A 417 -7.24 1.32 8.34
N PRO A 418 -8.01 1.16 9.43
CA PRO A 418 -7.94 1.94 10.68
C PRO A 418 -6.66 1.65 11.47
N ILE A 419 -6.18 2.66 12.22
CA ILE A 419 -5.06 2.50 13.15
C ILE A 419 -5.63 2.22 14.53
N TYR A 420 -5.16 1.12 15.15
CA TYR A 420 -5.62 0.68 16.47
C TYR A 420 -4.63 1.05 17.60
N HIS A 421 -3.47 1.64 17.25
CA HIS A 421 -2.47 2.05 18.22
C HIS A 421 -2.88 3.34 18.92
N ARG A 422 -2.57 3.43 20.23
CA ARG A 422 -2.86 4.59 21.06
C ARG A 422 -1.65 5.49 21.23
N LEU A 423 -0.46 4.90 21.43
CA LEU A 423 0.79 5.61 21.63
C LEU A 423 1.31 6.21 20.32
N GLN A 424 1.77 7.45 20.36
CA GLN A 424 2.30 8.16 19.19
C GLN A 424 3.43 7.38 18.53
N GLU A 425 4.37 6.86 19.30
CA GLU A 425 5.54 6.11 18.79
C GLU A 425 5.09 4.88 17.98
N ARG A 426 4.05 4.18 18.43
CA ARG A 426 3.50 3.01 17.72
C ARG A 426 2.69 3.40 16.49
N ILE A 427 2.03 4.55 16.50
CA ILE A 427 1.36 5.13 15.32
C ILE A 427 2.42 5.45 14.26
N GLU A 428 3.50 6.13 14.65
CA GLU A 428 4.59 6.47 13.74
C GLU A 428 5.32 5.23 13.21
N ALA A 429 5.57 4.21 14.04
CA ALA A 429 6.12 2.93 13.61
C ALA A 429 5.19 2.20 12.60
N HIS A 430 3.87 2.23 12.84
CA HIS A 430 2.88 1.66 11.91
C HIS A 430 2.93 2.36 10.54
N ILE A 431 3.06 3.68 10.53
CA ILE A 431 3.20 4.47 9.30
C ILE A 431 4.53 4.15 8.61
N CYS A 432 5.63 4.02 9.38
CA CYS A 432 6.94 3.61 8.86
C CYS A 432 6.88 2.26 8.15
N ILE A 433 6.28 1.23 8.77
CA ILE A 433 6.08 -0.08 8.15
C ILE A 433 5.26 0.04 6.86
N SER A 434 4.19 0.84 6.88
CA SER A 434 3.34 1.05 5.70
C SER A 434 4.07 1.78 4.57
N PHE A 435 4.95 2.71 4.91
CA PHE A 435 5.79 3.43 3.96
C PHE A 435 6.81 2.48 3.28
N VAL A 436 7.47 1.63 4.05
CA VAL A 436 8.36 0.59 3.50
C VAL A 436 7.58 -0.38 2.61
N SER A 437 6.42 -0.84 3.07
CA SER A 437 5.55 -1.72 2.27
C SER A 437 5.12 -1.07 0.95
N TYR A 438 4.86 0.24 0.96
CA TYR A 438 4.58 0.98 -0.26
C TYR A 438 5.80 1.02 -1.19
N LEU A 439 7.01 1.19 -0.67
CA LEU A 439 8.23 1.14 -1.49
C LEU A 439 8.44 -0.24 -2.12
N LEU A 440 8.27 -1.33 -1.34
CA LEU A 440 8.32 -2.70 -1.87
C LEU A 440 7.26 -2.93 -2.97
N PHE A 441 6.04 -2.44 -2.75
CA PHE A 441 4.96 -2.53 -3.72
C PHE A 441 5.32 -1.79 -5.02
N LYS A 442 5.90 -0.60 -4.91
CA LYS A 442 6.33 0.21 -6.07
C LYS A 442 7.45 -0.47 -6.85
N GLU A 443 8.41 -1.07 -6.15
CA GLU A 443 9.50 -1.79 -6.78
C GLU A 443 8.99 -3.02 -7.52
N PHE A 444 8.07 -3.77 -6.91
CA PHE A 444 7.40 -4.88 -7.57
C PHE A 444 6.58 -4.43 -8.79
N GLU A 445 5.87 -3.29 -8.68
CA GLU A 445 5.13 -2.68 -9.81
C GLU A 445 6.08 -2.35 -10.98
N ARG A 446 7.26 -1.77 -10.69
CA ARG A 446 8.28 -1.44 -11.70
C ARG A 446 8.76 -2.69 -12.44
N VAL A 447 9.14 -3.70 -11.69
CA VAL A 447 9.70 -4.94 -12.23
C VAL A 447 8.67 -5.69 -13.08
N LEU A 448 7.42 -5.78 -12.62
CA LEU A 448 6.34 -6.36 -13.43
C LEU A 448 6.08 -5.57 -14.71
N ALA A 449 6.06 -4.23 -14.64
CA ALA A 449 5.82 -3.38 -15.81
C ALA A 449 6.92 -3.47 -16.88
N GLN A 450 8.14 -3.83 -16.48
CA GLN A 450 9.28 -4.04 -17.39
C GLN A 450 9.39 -5.48 -17.91
N SER A 451 8.57 -6.38 -17.41
CA SER A 451 8.53 -7.79 -17.79
C SER A 451 7.48 -8.09 -18.84
N SER A 452 7.53 -9.29 -19.42
CA SER A 452 6.49 -9.83 -20.29
C SER A 452 5.29 -10.43 -19.55
N VAL A 453 5.26 -10.37 -18.23
CA VAL A 453 4.18 -10.96 -17.41
C VAL A 453 2.93 -10.09 -17.50
N ASN A 454 1.93 -10.57 -18.20
CA ASN A 454 0.68 -9.84 -18.44
C ASN A 454 -0.36 -10.10 -17.35
N VAL A 455 -0.07 -9.63 -16.13
CA VAL A 455 -0.99 -9.69 -14.99
C VAL A 455 -1.00 -8.36 -14.23
N SER A 456 -2.16 -8.00 -13.68
CA SER A 456 -2.21 -6.85 -12.77
C SER A 456 -1.46 -7.16 -11.46
N ILE A 457 -0.92 -6.13 -10.81
CA ILE A 457 -0.18 -6.28 -9.54
C ILE A 457 -1.02 -7.02 -8.48
N ASN A 458 -2.32 -6.75 -8.39
CA ASN A 458 -3.20 -7.41 -7.44
C ASN A 458 -3.42 -8.89 -7.78
N GLN A 459 -3.45 -9.25 -9.06
CA GLN A 459 -3.47 -10.66 -9.49
C GLN A 459 -2.14 -11.34 -9.17
N ALA A 460 -1.01 -10.68 -9.42
CA ALA A 460 0.31 -11.20 -9.07
C ALA A 460 0.43 -11.47 -7.55
N ILE A 461 0.00 -10.53 -6.69
CA ILE A 461 -0.03 -10.73 -5.23
C ILE A 461 -0.88 -11.94 -4.84
N LYS A 462 -2.06 -12.12 -5.49
CA LYS A 462 -2.89 -13.31 -5.24
C LYS A 462 -2.19 -14.62 -5.65
N GLN A 463 -1.40 -14.61 -6.73
CA GLN A 463 -0.61 -15.78 -7.13
C GLN A 463 0.55 -16.05 -6.16
N ILE A 464 1.22 -15.00 -5.70
CA ILE A 464 2.28 -15.09 -4.69
C ILE A 464 1.77 -15.73 -3.40
N ASN A 465 0.57 -15.35 -2.94
CA ASN A 465 -0.06 -15.94 -1.74
C ASN A 465 -0.45 -17.43 -1.90
N LYS A 466 -0.41 -17.96 -3.11
CA LYS A 466 -0.66 -19.38 -3.40
C LYS A 466 0.62 -20.19 -3.63
N MET A 467 1.79 -19.60 -3.45
CA MET A 467 3.05 -20.35 -3.47
C MET A 467 3.29 -20.95 -2.09
N HIS A 468 3.39 -22.26 -2.04
CA HIS A 468 3.50 -23.02 -0.79
C HIS A 468 4.76 -23.87 -0.79
N GLU A 469 5.28 -24.10 0.40
CA GLU A 469 6.28 -25.14 0.68
C GLU A 469 5.72 -26.16 1.66
N VAL A 470 6.20 -27.39 1.56
CA VAL A 470 5.99 -28.42 2.56
C VAL A 470 7.24 -28.52 3.43
N VAL A 471 7.04 -28.43 4.73
CA VAL A 471 8.11 -28.58 5.72
C VAL A 471 7.86 -29.86 6.50
N TYR A 472 8.80 -30.78 6.43
CA TYR A 472 8.71 -32.03 7.19
C TYR A 472 10.02 -32.31 7.93
N GLN A 473 9.90 -33.03 9.01
CA GLN A 473 11.01 -33.39 9.85
C GLN A 473 11.40 -34.85 9.60
N TYR A 474 12.67 -35.09 9.29
CA TYR A 474 13.21 -36.42 9.22
C TYR A 474 13.28 -37.06 10.62
N PRO A 475 13.36 -38.39 10.71
CA PRO A 475 13.56 -39.11 11.98
C PRO A 475 14.81 -38.66 12.77
N ASN A 476 15.82 -38.13 12.10
CA ASN A 476 17.03 -37.56 12.69
C ASN A 476 16.86 -36.11 13.22
N GLY A 477 15.64 -35.55 13.19
CA GLY A 477 15.34 -34.20 13.66
C GLY A 477 15.63 -33.07 12.65
N LYS A 478 16.21 -33.38 11.49
CA LYS A 478 16.45 -32.37 10.45
C LYS A 478 15.14 -31.99 9.71
N ASN A 479 14.95 -30.74 9.48
CA ASN A 479 13.83 -30.26 8.67
C ASN A 479 14.22 -30.20 7.18
N ARG A 480 13.37 -30.73 6.32
CA ARG A 480 13.44 -30.53 4.86
C ARG A 480 12.28 -29.61 4.41
N ARG A 481 12.61 -28.72 3.49
CA ARG A 481 11.63 -27.83 2.85
C ARG A 481 11.56 -28.17 1.37
N VAL A 482 10.37 -28.36 0.86
CA VAL A 482 10.12 -28.65 -0.55
C VAL A 482 9.10 -27.65 -1.08
N LEU A 483 9.53 -26.82 -2.02
CA LEU A 483 8.62 -25.90 -2.71
C LEU A 483 7.65 -26.73 -3.56
N LEU A 484 6.35 -26.48 -3.41
CA LEU A 484 5.34 -27.08 -4.28
C LEU A 484 5.46 -26.50 -5.68
N LYS A 485 5.08 -27.30 -6.68
CA LYS A 485 5.16 -26.90 -8.07
C LYS A 485 4.33 -25.65 -8.34
N ASN A 486 4.98 -24.65 -8.88
CA ASN A 486 4.36 -23.41 -9.28
C ASN A 486 3.49 -23.60 -10.54
N ASN A 487 2.42 -22.81 -10.66
CA ASN A 487 1.72 -22.68 -11.94
C ASN A 487 2.49 -21.76 -12.91
N PRO A 488 2.15 -21.72 -14.22
CA PRO A 488 2.90 -20.93 -15.19
C PRO A 488 3.04 -19.45 -14.85
N THR A 489 2.01 -18.82 -14.27
CA THR A 489 2.07 -17.41 -13.85
C THR A 489 3.01 -17.20 -12.68
N GLN A 490 3.03 -18.12 -11.72
CA GLN A 490 3.96 -18.10 -10.60
C GLN A 490 5.40 -18.30 -11.05
N GLU A 491 5.62 -19.21 -12.01
CA GLU A 491 6.95 -19.42 -12.62
C GLU A 491 7.45 -18.15 -13.30
N GLN A 492 6.62 -17.51 -14.13
CA GLN A 492 6.95 -16.25 -14.78
C GLN A 492 7.32 -15.15 -13.77
N ILE A 493 6.54 -15.01 -12.68
CA ILE A 493 6.84 -14.04 -11.61
C ILE A 493 8.21 -14.37 -10.99
N MET A 494 8.46 -15.64 -10.68
CA MET A 494 9.73 -16.07 -10.06
C MET A 494 10.94 -15.89 -10.98
N GLU A 495 10.78 -16.09 -12.29
CA GLU A 495 11.83 -15.81 -13.27
C GLU A 495 12.18 -14.33 -13.32
N VAL A 496 11.16 -13.45 -13.34
CA VAL A 496 11.36 -12.00 -13.30
C VAL A 496 12.10 -11.57 -12.03
N ILE A 497 11.68 -12.09 -10.87
CA ILE A 497 12.33 -11.80 -9.58
C ILE A 497 13.78 -12.31 -9.52
N LYS A 498 14.06 -13.48 -10.07
CA LYS A 498 15.42 -14.04 -10.14
C LYS A 498 16.34 -13.27 -11.09
N LYS A 499 15.78 -12.71 -12.16
CA LYS A 499 16.54 -11.94 -13.15
C LYS A 499 16.89 -10.53 -12.65
N GLU A 500 15.98 -9.93 -11.89
CA GLU A 500 16.12 -8.53 -11.47
C GLU A 500 16.88 -8.38 -10.14
N PHE A 501 16.75 -9.38 -9.25
CA PHE A 501 17.30 -9.43 -7.90
C PHE A 501 18.08 -10.76 -7.65
#